data_bec79456ef96051883089050414ccd98
#
_entry.id   bec79456ef96051883089050414ccd98
#
_cell.length_a   1.000
_cell.length_b   1.000
_cell.length_c   1.000
_cell.angle_alpha   90.00
_cell.angle_beta   90.00
_cell.angle_gamma   90.00
#
_symmetry.space_group_name_H-M   'P 1'
#
loop_
_entity.id
_entity.type
_entity.pdbx_description
1 polymer ?
#
loop_
_entity_poly.entity_id
_entity_poly.type
_entity_poly.pdbx_seq_one_letter_code
_entity_poly.pdbx_strand_id
1 'polypeptide(L)'
;EWKPDTMTNIMFRPSMSLSSSDGRSASTSAQFNDNPYSYTDDPLSDKGISTMAEADKMVNTSKSNSISYSDSKKFGGMLQLNRKLGNRGRNVTLRGDFSYKDGDSKSLSTNNVHLYQIKMKDNPLADSTYQTNRYNVTPTKTYSYSVQTTYSEPLWKATFLQLSYQFKYSYSKSDRATYDFSNLGENFFGTLTPQYRQWDSYLNLLDKPYTEYEDKSLSRYSEYKNYTHD
;
A
#
# COMPACT_ATOMS: atom_id res chain seq x y z
N GLU A 1 -6.00 -21.11 -27.44
CA GLU A 1 -5.08 -22.20 -27.84
C GLU A 1 -5.21 -22.41 -29.33
N TRP A 2 -4.08 -22.48 -30.01
CA TRP A 2 -4.01 -22.71 -31.45
C TRP A 2 -2.97 -23.81 -31.73
N LYS A 3 -3.34 -24.78 -32.55
CA LYS A 3 -2.49 -25.92 -32.96
C LYS A 3 -2.34 -25.91 -34.47
N PRO A 4 -1.30 -25.23 -34.99
CA PRO A 4 -1.08 -25.15 -36.45
C PRO A 4 -0.74 -26.51 -37.06
N ASP A 5 -0.18 -27.42 -36.28
CA ASP A 5 0.13 -28.80 -36.65
C ASP A 5 0.04 -29.75 -35.43
N THR A 6 0.27 -31.03 -35.60
CA THR A 6 0.24 -32.05 -34.54
C THR A 6 1.42 -31.92 -33.54
N MET A 7 2.44 -31.18 -33.88
CA MET A 7 3.68 -31.02 -33.12
C MET A 7 3.75 -29.69 -32.35
N THR A 8 2.92 -28.69 -32.76
CA THR A 8 3.02 -27.33 -32.25
C THR A 8 1.73 -26.94 -31.53
N ASN A 9 1.86 -26.38 -30.35
CA ASN A 9 0.78 -25.81 -29.58
C ASN A 9 1.16 -24.39 -29.14
N ILE A 10 0.32 -23.42 -29.46
CA ILE A 10 0.47 -22.02 -29.09
C ILE A 10 -0.70 -21.66 -28.18
N MET A 11 -0.38 -21.08 -27.02
CA MET A 11 -1.36 -20.66 -26.04
C MET A 11 -1.13 -19.18 -25.72
N PHE A 12 -2.16 -18.38 -25.84
CA PHE A 12 -2.18 -16.99 -25.36
C PHE A 12 -3.27 -16.84 -24.30
N ARG A 13 -2.91 -16.26 -23.16
CA ARG A 13 -3.81 -16.00 -22.05
C ARG A 13 -3.65 -14.54 -21.60
N PRO A 14 -4.46 -13.63 -22.11
CA PRO A 14 -4.51 -12.27 -21.61
C PRO A 14 -5.20 -12.23 -20.25
N SER A 15 -4.82 -11.25 -19.42
CA SER A 15 -5.46 -10.95 -18.16
C SER A 15 -5.62 -9.47 -17.97
N MET A 16 -6.76 -9.06 -17.42
CA MET A 16 -7.04 -7.68 -17.04
C MET A 16 -7.72 -7.68 -15.68
N SER A 17 -7.32 -6.76 -14.83
CA SER A 17 -7.93 -6.57 -13.52
C SER A 17 -8.02 -5.08 -13.23
N LEU A 18 -9.21 -4.66 -12.83
CA LEU A 18 -9.50 -3.32 -12.33
C LEU A 18 -9.94 -3.47 -10.89
N SER A 19 -9.34 -2.69 -9.99
CA SER A 19 -9.75 -2.69 -8.59
C SER A 19 -9.75 -1.28 -8.03
N SER A 20 -10.75 -1.00 -7.21
CA SER A 20 -10.81 0.21 -6.39
C SER A 20 -11.22 -0.17 -4.97
N SER A 21 -10.68 0.52 -3.99
CA SER A 21 -11.05 0.32 -2.60
C SER A 21 -11.04 1.63 -1.83
N ASP A 22 -12.02 1.77 -0.95
CA ASP A 22 -12.09 2.80 0.07
C ASP A 22 -11.79 2.17 1.42
N GLY A 23 -11.03 2.86 2.25
CA GLY A 23 -10.69 2.41 3.59
C GLY A 23 -10.89 3.50 4.62
N ARG A 24 -11.25 3.10 5.83
CA ARG A 24 -11.27 3.95 7.00
C ARG A 24 -10.64 3.22 8.16
N SER A 25 -9.78 3.90 8.91
CA SER A 25 -9.32 3.42 10.20
C SER A 25 -9.43 4.51 11.25
N ALA A 26 -9.76 4.09 12.47
CA ALA A 26 -9.76 4.92 13.65
C ALA A 26 -9.10 4.13 14.77
N SER A 27 -8.19 4.76 15.50
CA SER A 27 -7.52 4.14 16.63
C SER A 27 -7.33 5.15 17.75
N THR A 28 -7.47 4.66 18.98
CA THR A 28 -7.13 5.39 20.20
C THR A 28 -6.10 4.57 20.94
N SER A 29 -5.02 5.19 21.35
CA SER A 29 -4.02 4.59 22.22
C SER A 29 -3.73 5.53 23.38
N ALA A 30 -3.37 4.95 24.52
CA ALA A 30 -2.99 5.69 25.71
C ALA A 30 -1.84 5.00 26.40
N GLN A 31 -0.99 5.78 27.06
CA GLN A 31 0.07 5.29 27.94
C GLN A 31 -0.21 5.77 29.35
N PHE A 32 -0.08 4.85 30.29
CA PHE A 32 -0.32 5.07 31.72
C PHE A 32 0.96 4.81 32.49
N ASN A 33 1.13 5.49 33.62
CA ASN A 33 2.23 5.23 34.56
C ASN A 33 1.85 4.30 35.73
N ASP A 34 0.60 3.77 35.69
CA ASP A 34 0.08 2.78 36.64
C ASP A 34 -0.90 1.83 35.94
N ASN A 35 -1.34 0.75 36.62
CA ASN A 35 -2.32 -0.17 36.06
C ASN A 35 -3.69 0.52 35.93
N PRO A 36 -4.18 0.78 34.69
CA PRO A 36 -5.41 1.54 34.48
C PRO A 36 -6.66 0.82 34.99
N TYR A 37 -6.65 -0.51 35.00
CA TYR A 37 -7.77 -1.32 35.49
C TYR A 37 -7.99 -1.24 37.00
N SER A 38 -7.08 -0.61 37.75
CA SER A 38 -7.29 -0.26 39.16
C SER A 38 -8.18 0.97 39.33
N TYR A 39 -8.42 1.73 38.26
CA TYR A 39 -9.15 2.99 38.30
C TYR A 39 -10.42 2.98 37.44
N THR A 40 -10.46 2.19 36.38
CA THR A 40 -11.56 2.12 35.42
C THR A 40 -11.61 0.79 34.69
N ASP A 41 -12.82 0.33 34.35
CA ASP A 41 -13.01 -0.91 33.58
C ASP A 41 -12.70 -0.74 32.08
N ASP A 42 -12.83 0.50 31.57
CA ASP A 42 -12.53 0.83 30.16
C ASP A 42 -11.59 2.05 30.05
N PRO A 43 -10.27 1.80 30.10
CA PRO A 43 -9.26 2.86 30.13
C PRO A 43 -9.19 3.74 28.86
N LEU A 44 -9.66 3.23 27.72
CA LEU A 44 -9.60 3.96 26.44
C LEU A 44 -10.88 4.70 26.12
N SER A 45 -11.93 4.55 26.91
CA SER A 45 -13.13 5.39 26.79
C SER A 45 -12.83 6.84 27.23
N ASP A 46 -13.62 7.79 26.74
CA ASP A 46 -13.46 9.20 27.13
C ASP A 46 -13.56 9.37 28.66
N LYS A 47 -14.46 8.61 29.32
CA LYS A 47 -14.59 8.59 30.78
C LYS A 47 -13.36 7.98 31.44
N GLY A 48 -12.83 6.87 30.92
CA GLY A 48 -11.63 6.22 31.44
C GLY A 48 -10.41 7.13 31.34
N ILE A 49 -10.23 7.79 30.21
CA ILE A 49 -9.16 8.77 29.99
C ILE A 49 -9.27 9.92 31.01
N SER A 50 -10.46 10.49 31.22
CA SER A 50 -10.68 11.54 32.21
C SER A 50 -10.36 11.07 33.63
N THR A 51 -10.83 9.89 34.03
CA THR A 51 -10.54 9.31 35.35
C THR A 51 -9.05 9.13 35.59
N MET A 52 -8.31 8.61 34.60
CA MET A 52 -6.87 8.43 34.68
C MET A 52 -6.10 9.76 34.70
N ALA A 53 -6.61 10.77 33.96
CA ALA A 53 -6.02 12.13 33.97
C ALA A 53 -6.22 12.81 35.32
N GLU A 54 -7.42 12.73 35.91
CA GLU A 54 -7.71 13.27 37.26
C GLU A 54 -6.89 12.60 38.35
N ALA A 55 -6.58 11.31 38.20
CA ALA A 55 -5.70 10.58 39.09
C ALA A 55 -4.20 10.86 38.88
N ASP A 56 -3.81 11.71 37.92
CA ASP A 56 -2.41 11.98 37.51
C ASP A 56 -1.66 10.73 37.06
N LYS A 57 -2.36 9.79 36.41
CA LYS A 57 -1.82 8.53 35.93
C LYS A 57 -1.70 8.44 34.41
N MET A 58 -2.12 9.47 33.67
CA MET A 58 -1.94 9.57 32.24
C MET A 58 -0.54 10.06 31.88
N VAL A 59 0.09 9.40 30.90
CA VAL A 59 1.32 9.90 30.24
C VAL A 59 0.95 10.60 28.94
N ASN A 60 0.30 9.89 28.06
CA ASN A 60 -0.18 10.48 26.81
C ASN A 60 -1.42 9.75 26.26
N THR A 61 -2.13 10.41 25.37
CA THR A 61 -3.11 9.80 24.48
C THR A 61 -2.81 10.14 23.04
N SER A 62 -3.14 9.24 22.13
CA SER A 62 -3.07 9.47 20.70
C SER A 62 -4.36 8.99 20.05
N LYS A 63 -5.07 9.89 19.38
CA LYS A 63 -6.27 9.60 18.59
C LYS A 63 -5.94 9.78 17.12
N SER A 64 -5.96 8.69 16.36
CA SER A 64 -5.66 8.68 14.93
C SER A 64 -6.87 8.28 14.11
N ASN A 65 -7.16 9.04 13.07
CA ASN A 65 -8.17 8.72 12.09
C ASN A 65 -7.55 8.80 10.70
N SER A 66 -7.90 7.88 9.83
CA SER A 66 -7.50 7.96 8.43
C SER A 66 -8.58 7.46 7.49
N ILE A 67 -8.62 8.07 6.33
CA ILE A 67 -9.37 7.62 5.18
C ILE A 67 -8.41 7.39 4.03
N SER A 68 -8.65 6.39 3.22
CA SER A 68 -7.82 6.05 2.08
C SER A 68 -8.66 5.63 0.89
N TYR A 69 -8.14 5.90 -0.26
CA TYR A 69 -8.65 5.45 -1.53
C TYR A 69 -7.51 4.85 -2.33
N SER A 70 -7.74 3.73 -2.96
CA SER A 70 -6.79 3.21 -3.94
C SER A 70 -7.52 2.69 -5.17
N ASP A 71 -6.93 2.95 -6.29
CA ASP A 71 -7.37 2.40 -7.56
C ASP A 71 -6.16 1.74 -8.25
N SER A 72 -6.41 0.65 -8.96
CA SER A 72 -5.36 0.04 -9.75
C SER A 72 -5.91 -0.65 -10.99
N LYS A 73 -5.18 -0.49 -12.08
CA LYS A 73 -5.41 -1.11 -13.38
C LYS A 73 -4.23 -2.03 -13.67
N LYS A 74 -4.52 -3.31 -13.80
CA LYS A 74 -3.51 -4.31 -14.14
C LYS A 74 -3.87 -4.93 -15.47
N PHE A 75 -2.89 -4.98 -16.36
CA PHE A 75 -2.96 -5.64 -17.65
C PHE A 75 -1.77 -6.58 -17.80
N GLY A 76 -2.00 -7.77 -18.29
CA GLY A 76 -0.94 -8.75 -18.45
C GLY A 76 -1.34 -9.91 -19.36
N GLY A 77 -0.43 -10.81 -19.56
CA GLY A 77 -0.69 -12.00 -20.33
C GLY A 77 0.48 -12.95 -20.38
N MET A 78 0.18 -14.15 -20.83
CA MET A 78 1.12 -15.22 -21.05
C MET A 78 1.00 -15.69 -22.49
N LEU A 79 2.14 -15.82 -23.16
CA LEU A 79 2.28 -16.47 -24.46
C LEU A 79 3.17 -17.69 -24.28
N GLN A 80 2.69 -18.86 -24.65
CA GLN A 80 3.44 -20.10 -24.58
C GLN A 80 3.41 -20.83 -25.93
N LEU A 81 4.60 -21.22 -26.37
CA LEU A 81 4.82 -22.07 -27.53
C LEU A 81 5.39 -23.39 -27.02
N ASN A 82 4.70 -24.49 -27.32
CA ASN A 82 5.22 -25.84 -27.10
C ASN A 82 5.44 -26.49 -28.46
N ARG A 83 6.62 -27.03 -28.70
CA ARG A 83 6.95 -27.75 -29.93
C ARG A 83 7.59 -29.09 -29.65
N LYS A 84 6.97 -30.13 -30.15
CA LYS A 84 7.57 -31.49 -30.18
C LYS A 84 8.63 -31.54 -31.26
N LEU A 85 9.80 -32.06 -30.93
CA LEU A 85 10.95 -32.23 -31.85
C LEU A 85 11.08 -33.68 -32.29
N GLY A 86 9.98 -34.26 -32.80
CA GLY A 86 9.90 -35.64 -33.26
C GLY A 86 9.07 -36.55 -32.33
N ASN A 87 8.98 -37.81 -32.70
CA ASN A 87 8.08 -38.79 -32.06
C ASN A 87 8.64 -39.43 -30.77
N ARG A 88 9.87 -39.11 -30.37
CA ARG A 88 10.54 -39.70 -29.20
C ARG A 88 10.30 -38.98 -27.90
N GLY A 89 9.42 -37.92 -27.87
CA GLY A 89 9.11 -37.16 -26.66
C GLY A 89 9.98 -35.96 -26.40
N ARG A 90 10.92 -35.62 -27.28
CA ARG A 90 11.66 -34.32 -27.25
C ARG A 90 10.71 -33.16 -27.39
N ASN A 91 10.85 -32.18 -26.56
CA ASN A 91 10.06 -30.96 -26.70
C ASN A 91 10.84 -29.71 -26.27
N VAL A 92 10.45 -28.59 -26.86
CA VAL A 92 10.86 -27.26 -26.45
C VAL A 92 9.62 -26.47 -26.08
N THR A 93 9.68 -25.80 -24.93
CA THR A 93 8.68 -24.85 -24.49
C THR A 93 9.33 -23.47 -24.39
N LEU A 94 8.74 -22.50 -25.08
CA LEU A 94 9.06 -21.09 -24.92
C LEU A 94 7.84 -20.42 -24.28
N ARG A 95 8.04 -19.78 -23.13
CA ARG A 95 7.01 -19.05 -22.40
C ARG A 95 7.46 -17.61 -22.17
N GLY A 96 6.59 -16.68 -22.52
CA GLY A 96 6.72 -15.28 -22.21
C GLY A 96 5.55 -14.82 -21.33
N ASP A 97 5.85 -14.18 -20.23
CA ASP A 97 4.84 -13.54 -19.37
C ASP A 97 5.12 -12.03 -19.35
N PHE A 98 4.07 -11.22 -19.36
CA PHE A 98 4.18 -9.78 -19.15
C PHE A 98 3.08 -9.29 -18.21
N SER A 99 3.39 -8.23 -17.47
CA SER A 99 2.43 -7.59 -16.57
C SER A 99 2.75 -6.11 -16.49
N TYR A 100 1.71 -5.29 -16.61
CA TYR A 100 1.74 -3.86 -16.36
C TYR A 100 0.70 -3.54 -15.30
N LYS A 101 1.07 -2.74 -14.31
CA LYS A 101 0.17 -2.22 -13.28
C LYS A 101 0.37 -0.73 -13.15
N ASP A 102 -0.74 0.01 -13.22
CA ASP A 102 -0.85 1.42 -12.90
C ASP A 102 -1.79 1.55 -11.70
N GLY A 103 -1.34 2.21 -10.65
CA GLY A 103 -2.09 2.37 -9.42
C GLY A 103 -1.94 3.77 -8.86
N ASP A 104 -3.02 4.29 -8.30
CA ASP A 104 -3.05 5.53 -7.53
C ASP A 104 -3.57 5.23 -6.13
N SER A 105 -2.86 5.70 -5.13
CA SER A 105 -3.28 5.57 -3.74
C SER A 105 -3.24 6.95 -3.09
N LYS A 106 -4.32 7.28 -2.39
CA LYS A 106 -4.51 8.56 -1.70
C LYS A 106 -4.94 8.28 -0.28
N SER A 107 -4.40 9.01 0.68
CA SER A 107 -4.79 8.87 2.09
C SER A 107 -4.75 10.21 2.80
N LEU A 108 -5.79 10.50 3.56
CA LEU A 108 -5.83 11.62 4.51
C LEU A 108 -5.81 11.03 5.92
N SER A 109 -4.84 11.43 6.73
CA SER A 109 -4.69 11.00 8.12
C SER A 109 -4.61 12.19 9.05
N THR A 110 -5.28 12.06 10.18
CA THR A 110 -5.21 13.00 11.30
C THR A 110 -4.73 12.24 12.53
N ASN A 111 -3.81 12.82 13.28
CA ASN A 111 -3.33 12.26 14.53
C ASN A 111 -3.20 13.37 15.56
N ASN A 112 -3.97 13.28 16.64
CA ASN A 112 -3.96 14.22 17.75
C ASN A 112 -3.31 13.54 18.96
N VAL A 113 -2.24 14.12 19.47
CA VAL A 113 -1.51 13.63 20.63
C VAL A 113 -1.63 14.62 21.77
N HIS A 114 -2.01 14.14 22.96
CA HIS A 114 -2.07 14.89 24.18
C HIS A 114 -1.04 14.31 25.18
N LEU A 115 -0.16 15.19 25.66
CA LEU A 115 0.93 14.87 26.59
C LEU A 115 0.59 15.45 27.97
N TYR A 116 0.06 14.64 28.87
CA TYR A 116 -0.42 15.10 30.17
C TYR A 116 0.70 15.50 31.15
N GLN A 117 1.88 14.92 30.99
CA GLN A 117 3.04 15.18 31.86
C GLN A 117 3.96 16.28 31.33
N ILE A 118 3.69 16.79 30.14
CA ILE A 118 4.48 17.87 29.51
C ILE A 118 3.59 19.08 29.36
N LYS A 119 4.01 20.20 29.96
CA LYS A 119 3.27 21.46 29.89
C LYS A 119 3.69 22.27 28.65
N MET A 120 2.77 23.08 28.14
CA MET A 120 3.08 24.01 27.05
C MET A 120 4.13 25.02 27.50
N LYS A 121 5.08 25.33 26.60
CA LYS A 121 6.15 26.29 26.85
C LYS A 121 5.61 27.69 27.15
N ASP A 122 4.54 28.11 26.47
CA ASP A 122 3.93 29.43 26.57
C ASP A 122 2.79 29.47 27.60
N ASN A 123 2.33 28.33 28.11
CA ASN A 123 1.31 28.22 29.16
C ASN A 123 1.57 27.02 30.07
N PRO A 124 2.31 27.19 31.18
CA PRO A 124 2.67 26.11 32.09
C PRO A 124 1.48 25.45 32.81
N LEU A 125 0.29 26.03 32.74
CA LEU A 125 -0.93 25.43 33.30
C LEU A 125 -1.64 24.47 32.33
N ALA A 126 -1.31 24.55 31.03
CA ALA A 126 -1.90 23.69 30.00
C ALA A 126 -0.98 22.56 29.59
N ASP A 127 -1.56 21.41 29.35
CA ASP A 127 -0.87 20.25 28.80
C ASP A 127 -0.41 20.49 27.37
N SER A 128 0.68 19.88 26.98
CA SER A 128 1.18 19.96 25.62
C SER A 128 0.34 19.08 24.69
N THR A 129 -0.15 19.67 23.62
CA THR A 129 -0.85 18.95 22.54
C THR A 129 -0.17 19.23 21.22
N TYR A 130 -0.16 18.25 20.32
CA TYR A 130 0.24 18.45 18.94
C TYR A 130 -0.58 17.57 18.01
N GLN A 131 -0.69 18.01 16.76
CA GLN A 131 -1.39 17.26 15.75
C GLN A 131 -0.54 17.09 14.49
N THR A 132 -0.81 16.06 13.74
CA THR A 132 -0.33 15.87 12.38
C THR A 132 -1.52 15.55 11.48
N ASN A 133 -1.73 16.39 10.45
CA ASN A 133 -2.76 16.18 9.45
C ASN A 133 -2.05 16.06 8.10
N ARG A 134 -2.06 14.89 7.49
CA ARG A 134 -1.30 14.63 6.27
C ARG A 134 -2.17 14.00 5.19
N TYR A 135 -2.04 14.55 4.01
CA TYR A 135 -2.58 13.97 2.80
C TYR A 135 -1.44 13.44 1.93
N ASN A 136 -1.53 12.18 1.55
CA ASN A 136 -0.54 11.53 0.70
C ASN A 136 -1.18 11.12 -0.61
N VAL A 137 -0.50 11.40 -1.70
CA VAL A 137 -0.83 10.90 -3.04
C VAL A 137 0.36 10.07 -3.51
N THR A 138 0.10 8.82 -3.90
CA THR A 138 1.15 7.86 -4.25
C THR A 138 0.80 7.16 -5.55
N PRO A 139 1.08 7.77 -6.72
CA PRO A 139 1.02 7.07 -7.98
C PRO A 139 2.14 6.02 -8.06
N THR A 140 1.78 4.83 -8.53
CA THR A 140 2.69 3.70 -8.69
C THR A 140 2.58 3.13 -10.08
N LYS A 141 3.73 2.83 -10.71
CA LYS A 141 3.79 2.12 -11.99
C LYS A 141 4.72 0.94 -11.85
N THR A 142 4.24 -0.22 -12.21
CA THR A 142 5.03 -1.44 -12.19
C THR A 142 4.86 -2.19 -13.50
N TYR A 143 5.94 -2.63 -14.10
CA TYR A 143 5.88 -3.56 -15.19
C TYR A 143 6.94 -4.65 -15.05
N SER A 144 6.61 -5.82 -15.52
CA SER A 144 7.50 -6.95 -15.53
C SER A 144 7.29 -7.78 -16.78
N TYR A 145 8.36 -8.39 -17.23
CA TYR A 145 8.31 -9.45 -18.23
C TYR A 145 9.28 -10.55 -17.89
N SER A 146 8.94 -11.75 -18.28
CA SER A 146 9.81 -12.90 -18.17
C SER A 146 9.75 -13.73 -19.43
N VAL A 147 10.88 -14.33 -19.76
CA VAL A 147 11.00 -15.32 -20.84
C VAL A 147 11.62 -16.55 -20.26
N GLN A 148 10.97 -17.70 -20.44
CA GLN A 148 11.44 -18.98 -20.00
C GLN A 148 11.55 -19.91 -21.20
N THR A 149 12.67 -20.59 -21.34
CA THR A 149 12.87 -21.66 -22.32
C THR A 149 13.13 -22.96 -21.56
N THR A 150 12.40 -24.00 -21.93
CA THR A 150 12.58 -25.33 -21.36
C THR A 150 12.78 -26.33 -22.49
N TYR A 151 13.83 -27.12 -22.39
CA TYR A 151 14.11 -28.23 -23.28
C TYR A 151 13.99 -29.53 -22.51
N SER A 152 13.29 -30.52 -23.07
CA SER A 152 13.15 -31.86 -22.49
C SER A 152 13.66 -32.92 -23.48
N GLU A 153 14.60 -33.72 -23.02
CA GLU A 153 15.23 -34.84 -23.75
C GLU A 153 14.90 -36.17 -23.05
N PRO A 154 14.22 -37.11 -23.69
CA PRO A 154 14.09 -38.44 -23.13
C PRO A 154 15.40 -39.19 -23.27
N LEU A 155 15.97 -39.67 -22.16
CA LEU A 155 17.20 -40.46 -22.12
C LEU A 155 16.92 -41.94 -22.22
N TRP A 156 15.88 -42.44 -21.48
CA TRP A 156 15.44 -43.82 -21.44
C TRP A 156 13.91 -43.90 -21.35
N LYS A 157 13.35 -45.09 -21.27
CA LYS A 157 11.89 -45.33 -21.27
C LYS A 157 11.12 -44.53 -20.21
N ALA A 158 11.76 -44.19 -19.07
CA ALA A 158 11.13 -43.50 -17.95
C ALA A 158 11.98 -42.31 -17.41
N THR A 159 13.03 -41.93 -18.12
CA THR A 159 13.97 -40.90 -17.66
C THR A 159 14.04 -39.76 -18.67
N PHE A 160 13.88 -38.54 -18.18
CA PHE A 160 13.96 -37.32 -18.97
C PHE A 160 15.03 -36.36 -18.37
N LEU A 161 15.83 -35.78 -19.24
CA LEU A 161 16.66 -34.62 -18.90
C LEU A 161 15.87 -33.36 -19.25
N GLN A 162 15.73 -32.47 -18.28
CA GLN A 162 15.07 -31.18 -18.49
C GLN A 162 16.07 -30.07 -18.20
N LEU A 163 16.27 -29.21 -19.18
CA LEU A 163 17.06 -27.98 -19.06
C LEU A 163 16.09 -26.80 -19.13
N SER A 164 16.21 -25.88 -18.20
CA SER A 164 15.38 -24.67 -18.15
C SER A 164 16.26 -23.47 -17.94
N TYR A 165 15.94 -22.39 -18.63
CA TYR A 165 16.52 -21.08 -18.41
C TYR A 165 15.39 -20.05 -18.35
N GLN A 166 15.43 -19.17 -17.35
CA GLN A 166 14.49 -18.09 -17.20
C GLN A 166 15.22 -16.75 -17.04
N PHE A 167 14.79 -15.79 -17.82
CA PHE A 167 15.10 -14.38 -17.63
C PHE A 167 13.87 -13.63 -17.14
N LYS A 168 14.03 -12.80 -16.12
CA LYS A 168 12.95 -11.95 -15.60
C LYS A 168 13.45 -10.54 -15.39
N TYR A 169 12.67 -9.57 -15.83
CA TYR A 169 12.85 -8.16 -15.55
C TYR A 169 11.64 -7.62 -14.82
N SER A 170 11.86 -6.79 -13.80
CA SER A 170 10.82 -6.03 -13.14
C SER A 170 11.24 -4.59 -12.89
N TYR A 171 10.32 -3.70 -13.12
CA TYR A 171 10.44 -2.26 -12.86
C TYR A 171 9.31 -1.82 -11.94
N SER A 172 9.63 -1.03 -10.94
CA SER A 172 8.64 -0.39 -10.06
C SER A 172 9.06 1.05 -9.81
N LYS A 173 8.11 1.95 -9.98
CA LYS A 173 8.25 3.38 -9.68
C LYS A 173 7.13 3.78 -8.74
N SER A 174 7.48 4.53 -7.69
CA SER A 174 6.54 5.14 -6.77
C SER A 174 6.96 6.57 -6.49
N ASP A 175 6.02 7.49 -6.59
CA ASP A 175 6.25 8.93 -6.42
C ASP A 175 5.24 9.47 -5.40
N ARG A 176 5.60 9.40 -4.12
CA ARG A 176 4.71 9.85 -3.04
C ARG A 176 4.89 11.33 -2.78
N ALA A 177 3.86 12.11 -3.07
CA ALA A 177 3.72 13.48 -2.60
C ALA A 177 2.97 13.52 -1.25
N THR A 178 3.50 14.27 -0.30
CA THR A 178 2.90 14.48 1.02
C THR A 178 2.57 15.95 1.20
N TYR A 179 1.33 16.22 1.61
CA TYR A 179 0.80 17.54 1.90
C TYR A 179 0.52 17.62 3.40
N ASP A 180 1.07 18.62 4.08
CA ASP A 180 0.97 18.76 5.52
C ASP A 180 -0.03 19.87 5.89
N PHE A 181 -1.10 19.49 6.56
CA PHE A 181 -2.18 20.36 7.03
C PHE A 181 -2.13 20.57 8.55
N SER A 182 -1.02 20.25 9.21
CA SER A 182 -0.90 20.31 10.68
C SER A 182 -1.12 21.72 11.25
N ASN A 183 -0.90 22.75 10.42
CA ASN A 183 -1.07 24.16 10.81
C ASN A 183 -2.51 24.68 10.73
N LEU A 184 -3.48 23.87 10.24
CA LEU A 184 -4.87 24.31 10.07
C LEU A 184 -5.70 24.26 11.36
N GLY A 185 -5.12 23.85 12.48
CA GLY A 185 -5.78 23.77 13.78
C GLY A 185 -6.29 22.36 14.12
N GLU A 186 -6.48 22.13 15.42
CA GLU A 186 -7.01 20.86 15.93
C GLU A 186 -8.42 20.62 15.40
N ASN A 187 -8.70 19.37 15.06
CA ASN A 187 -10.01 18.95 14.55
C ASN A 187 -10.50 19.65 13.28
N PHE A 188 -9.60 20.29 12.50
CA PHE A 188 -9.99 20.95 11.25
C PHE A 188 -10.83 20.06 10.33
N PHE A 189 -10.47 18.79 10.19
CA PHE A 189 -11.21 17.81 9.41
C PHE A 189 -12.32 17.09 10.20
N GLY A 190 -12.47 17.41 11.50
CA GLY A 190 -13.45 16.77 12.38
C GLY A 190 -13.29 15.23 12.41
N THR A 191 -14.42 14.53 12.49
CA THR A 191 -14.43 13.08 12.36
C THR A 191 -14.46 12.70 10.89
N LEU A 192 -13.38 12.07 10.40
CA LEU A 192 -13.27 11.60 9.02
C LEU A 192 -14.22 10.43 8.78
N THR A 193 -15.40 10.72 8.24
CA THR A 193 -16.43 9.74 7.86
C THR A 193 -16.62 9.75 6.35
N PRO A 194 -15.81 8.97 5.58
CA PRO A 194 -15.91 8.99 4.13
C PRO A 194 -17.26 8.43 3.69
N GLN A 195 -17.86 9.10 2.72
CA GLN A 195 -18.94 8.51 1.95
C GLN A 195 -18.37 7.78 0.75
N TYR A 196 -19.09 6.76 0.28
CA TYR A 196 -18.66 6.00 -0.89
C TYR A 196 -18.38 6.92 -2.09
N ARG A 197 -17.19 6.82 -2.66
CA ARG A 197 -16.67 7.62 -3.77
C ARG A 197 -16.54 9.13 -3.54
N GLN A 198 -16.64 9.59 -2.29
CA GLN A 198 -16.50 11.01 -1.92
C GLN A 198 -15.38 11.22 -0.89
N TRP A 199 -14.41 10.32 -0.83
CA TRP A 199 -13.32 10.34 0.13
C TRP A 199 -12.48 11.64 0.08
N ASP A 200 -12.40 12.32 -1.07
CA ASP A 200 -11.65 13.56 -1.31
C ASP A 200 -12.44 14.84 -1.00
N SER A 201 -13.72 14.70 -0.62
CA SER A 201 -14.58 15.86 -0.28
C SER A 201 -14.02 16.71 0.86
N TYR A 202 -13.20 16.14 1.74
CA TYR A 202 -12.53 16.87 2.82
C TYR A 202 -11.52 17.91 2.32
N LEU A 203 -10.95 17.73 1.14
CA LEU A 203 -10.05 18.70 0.53
C LEU A 203 -10.76 19.99 0.12
N ASN A 204 -12.09 19.96 -0.04
CA ASN A 204 -12.91 21.14 -0.32
C ASN A 204 -13.07 22.05 0.88
N LEU A 205 -12.67 21.63 2.08
CA LEU A 205 -12.66 22.45 3.30
C LEU A 205 -11.44 23.39 3.34
N LEU A 206 -10.43 23.14 2.50
CA LEU A 206 -9.22 23.94 2.45
C LEU A 206 -9.52 25.31 1.81
N ASP A 207 -8.91 26.36 2.35
CA ASP A 207 -8.96 27.73 1.81
C ASP A 207 -8.13 27.92 0.54
N LYS A 208 -7.18 27.00 0.28
CA LYS A 208 -6.28 26.99 -0.86
C LYS A 208 -6.23 25.58 -1.48
N PRO A 209 -5.78 25.47 -2.74
CA PRO A 209 -5.52 24.18 -3.35
C PRO A 209 -4.55 23.35 -2.49
N TYR A 210 -4.84 22.06 -2.28
CA TYR A 210 -4.02 21.19 -1.44
C TYR A 210 -2.56 21.12 -1.91
N THR A 211 -2.28 21.39 -3.18
CA THR A 211 -0.93 21.41 -3.76
C THR A 211 -0.02 22.49 -3.17
N GLU A 212 -0.59 23.54 -2.56
CA GLU A 212 0.19 24.57 -1.88
C GLU A 212 0.72 24.15 -0.50
N TYR A 213 0.22 23.02 0.02
CA TYR A 213 0.64 22.46 1.30
C TYR A 213 1.69 21.35 1.14
N GLU A 214 2.31 21.22 -0.05
CA GLU A 214 3.31 20.19 -0.29
C GLU A 214 4.53 20.33 0.62
N ASP A 215 4.81 19.27 1.37
CA ASP A 215 6.05 19.10 2.12
C ASP A 215 7.03 18.20 1.38
N LYS A 216 8.01 18.81 0.73
CA LYS A 216 9.04 18.10 -0.03
C LYS A 216 9.95 17.24 0.84
N SER A 217 10.07 17.56 2.14
CA SER A 217 10.88 16.78 3.07
C SER A 217 10.24 15.42 3.42
N LEU A 218 8.92 15.36 3.35
CA LEU A 218 8.12 14.17 3.59
C LEU A 218 7.77 13.42 2.30
N SER A 219 7.92 14.05 1.14
CA SER A 219 7.70 13.45 -0.17
C SER A 219 8.83 12.49 -0.51
N ARG A 220 8.51 11.38 -1.20
CA ARG A 220 9.49 10.34 -1.53
C ARG A 220 9.30 9.83 -2.95
N TYR A 221 10.37 9.83 -3.68
CA TYR A 221 10.50 9.16 -4.97
C TYR A 221 11.30 7.87 -4.80
N SER A 222 10.82 6.78 -5.39
CA SER A 222 11.55 5.52 -5.48
C SER A 222 11.41 4.90 -6.86
N GLU A 223 12.52 4.41 -7.37
CA GLU A 223 12.59 3.68 -8.62
C GLU A 223 13.44 2.41 -8.41
N TYR A 224 12.91 1.28 -8.83
CA TYR A 224 13.56 -0.02 -8.65
C TYR A 224 13.55 -0.81 -9.95
N LYS A 225 14.71 -1.34 -10.32
CA LYS A 225 14.93 -2.22 -11.48
C LYS A 225 15.57 -3.50 -11.01
N ASN A 226 15.00 -4.63 -11.36
CA ASN A 226 15.54 -5.94 -11.00
C ASN A 226 15.64 -6.84 -12.23
N TYR A 227 16.77 -7.53 -12.34
CA TYR A 227 17.07 -8.52 -13.35
C TYR A 227 17.38 -9.84 -12.64
N THR A 228 16.73 -10.92 -13.06
CA THR A 228 16.96 -12.25 -12.50
C THR A 228 17.22 -13.25 -13.64
N HIS A 229 18.19 -14.11 -13.44
CA HIS A 229 18.57 -15.22 -14.33
C HIS A 229 18.56 -16.49 -13.49
N ASP A 230 17.80 -17.50 -13.93
CA ASP A 230 17.64 -18.79 -13.26
C ASP A 230 17.87 -19.95 -14.25
#